data_b50a59e27c036088ded8aa4f11a1be00
#
_entry.id   b50a59e27c036088ded8aa4f11a1be00
#
_cell.length_a   1.000
_cell.length_b   1.000
_cell.length_c   1.000
_cell.angle_alpha   90.00
_cell.angle_beta   90.00
_cell.angle_gamma   90.00
#
_symmetry.space_group_name_H-M   'P 1'
#
loop_
_entity.id
_entity.type
_entity.pdbx_description
1 polymer ?
#
loop_
_entity_poly.entity_id
_entity_poly.type
_entity_poly.pdbx_seq_one_letter_code
_entity_poly.pdbx_strand_id
1 'polypeptide(L)'
;HGKSTLLQAIERCVYPHIPGDGREYVVTDSAAVKIRAEDGRRVERVNISPFISRLPYGKDTIRFQSEDASGSTSQAANLMEALEAGARALLMDEDTCATNFMIRDARMQTLVEAENEPITPLIDRIKELYWGPGVSTILVMGGCGDYLELADQVLFFKNYELSDVTSNAREICSSIKTQRRRETSGNFPTDYSRVPCSDSFDPSRGKSQVKIQVRGLD
;
A
#
# COMPACT_ATOMS: atom_id res chain seq x y z
N HIS A 1 14.22 10.29 -14.31
CA HIS A 1 13.81 11.40 -13.44
C HIS A 1 12.34 11.75 -13.70
N GLY A 2 11.58 12.17 -12.65
CA GLY A 2 10.19 12.63 -12.74
C GLY A 2 9.15 11.73 -12.08
N LYS A 3 9.42 10.43 -11.89
CA LYS A 3 8.47 9.46 -11.31
C LYS A 3 7.98 9.84 -9.91
N SER A 4 8.87 9.99 -8.96
CA SER A 4 8.51 10.35 -7.58
C SER A 4 7.94 11.77 -7.49
N THR A 5 8.34 12.67 -8.42
CA THR A 5 7.75 14.02 -8.53
C THR A 5 6.27 13.94 -8.94
N LEU A 6 5.94 13.10 -9.92
CA LEU A 6 4.54 12.86 -10.31
C LEU A 6 3.75 12.25 -9.16
N LEU A 7 4.30 11.20 -8.52
CA LEU A 7 3.60 10.57 -7.39
C LEU A 7 3.32 11.57 -6.28
N GLN A 8 4.28 12.46 -5.98
CA GLN A 8 4.09 13.53 -4.99
C GLN A 8 3.03 14.55 -5.43
N ALA A 9 2.96 14.88 -6.72
CA ALA A 9 1.90 15.75 -7.22
C ALA A 9 0.53 15.09 -7.04
N ILE A 10 0.39 13.81 -7.41
CA ILE A 10 -0.84 13.04 -7.22
C ILE A 10 -1.22 12.97 -5.72
N GLU A 11 -0.27 12.66 -4.85
CA GLU A 11 -0.47 12.59 -3.39
C GLU A 11 -1.03 13.90 -2.82
N ARG A 12 -0.51 15.04 -3.26
CA ARG A 12 -0.91 16.36 -2.76
C ARG A 12 -2.20 16.89 -3.37
N CYS A 13 -2.63 16.35 -4.50
CA CYS A 13 -3.81 16.82 -5.23
C CYS A 13 -5.10 16.10 -4.83
N VAL A 14 -5.12 15.43 -3.67
CA VAL A 14 -6.34 15.00 -2.96
C VAL A 14 -7.15 16.20 -2.43
N TYR A 15 -6.54 17.39 -2.38
CA TYR A 15 -7.18 18.66 -2.05
C TYR A 15 -7.19 19.59 -3.27
N PRO A 16 -8.19 20.48 -3.39
CA PRO A 16 -8.16 21.57 -4.37
C PRO A 16 -6.93 22.47 -4.17
N HIS A 17 -6.32 22.87 -5.28
CA HIS A 17 -5.18 23.80 -5.29
C HIS A 17 -5.63 25.19 -5.73
N ILE A 18 -4.97 26.21 -5.21
CA ILE A 18 -5.20 27.60 -5.63
C ILE A 18 -4.61 27.82 -7.02
N PRO A 19 -5.21 28.72 -7.82
CA PRO A 19 -4.65 29.09 -9.12
C PRO A 19 -3.20 29.60 -9.00
N GLY A 20 -2.34 29.12 -9.88
CA GLY A 20 -0.94 29.55 -9.96
C GLY A 20 0.04 28.75 -9.09
N ASP A 21 -0.39 27.66 -8.44
CA ASP A 21 0.54 26.78 -7.69
C ASP A 21 1.24 25.72 -8.57
N GLY A 22 0.87 25.65 -9.85
CA GLY A 22 1.44 24.73 -10.84
C GLY A 22 0.83 23.33 -10.84
N ARG A 23 -0.18 23.08 -10.03
CA ARG A 23 -0.87 21.77 -9.90
C ARG A 23 -2.38 21.85 -10.17
N GLU A 24 -2.84 22.93 -10.70
CA GLU A 24 -4.28 23.21 -10.95
C GLU A 24 -4.94 22.16 -11.86
N TYR A 25 -4.16 21.51 -12.69
CA TYR A 25 -4.63 20.49 -13.63
C TYR A 25 -4.47 19.04 -13.11
N VAL A 26 -3.95 18.86 -11.90
CA VAL A 26 -3.82 17.55 -11.28
C VAL A 26 -4.97 17.35 -10.30
N VAL A 27 -5.76 16.31 -10.52
CA VAL A 27 -6.89 15.94 -9.65
C VAL A 27 -6.72 14.49 -9.22
N THR A 28 -6.80 14.27 -7.92
CA THR A 28 -6.69 12.93 -7.32
C THR A 28 -7.93 12.63 -6.50
N ASP A 29 -8.34 11.37 -6.47
CA ASP A 29 -9.41 10.92 -5.59
C ASP A 29 -9.09 11.30 -4.14
N SER A 30 -10.05 11.91 -3.44
CA SER A 30 -9.86 12.34 -2.05
C SER A 30 -9.59 11.20 -1.07
N ALA A 31 -9.91 9.96 -1.46
CA ALA A 31 -9.61 8.74 -0.72
C ALA A 31 -8.35 8.03 -1.22
N ALA A 32 -7.45 8.72 -1.92
CA ALA A 32 -6.14 8.19 -2.26
C ALA A 32 -5.20 8.28 -1.05
N VAL A 33 -4.48 7.19 -0.77
CA VAL A 33 -3.57 7.08 0.37
C VAL A 33 -2.20 6.62 -0.08
N LYS A 34 -1.15 7.30 0.38
CA LYS A 34 0.22 6.87 0.16
C LYS A 34 0.63 5.82 1.20
N ILE A 35 1.10 4.69 0.71
CA ILE A 35 1.58 3.56 1.53
C ILE A 35 3.10 3.47 1.44
N ARG A 36 3.73 3.30 2.57
CA ARG A 36 5.18 3.09 2.69
C ARG A 36 5.50 2.17 3.87
N ALA A 37 6.72 1.67 3.93
CA ALA A 37 7.27 1.04 5.11
C ALA A 37 7.64 2.10 6.16
N GLU A 38 7.38 1.81 7.43
CA GLU A 38 7.69 2.68 8.57
C GLU A 38 8.26 1.84 9.71
N ASP A 39 9.57 1.56 9.64
CA ASP A 39 10.26 0.84 10.71
C ASP A 39 10.07 1.54 12.06
N GLY A 40 9.82 0.76 13.10
CA GLY A 40 9.60 1.27 14.44
C GLY A 40 8.18 1.79 14.69
N ARG A 41 7.27 1.69 13.71
CA ARG A 41 5.90 2.15 13.89
C ARG A 41 5.15 1.30 14.92
N ARG A 42 4.41 1.96 15.80
CA ARG A 42 3.42 1.31 16.64
C ARG A 42 2.20 0.88 15.82
N VAL A 43 1.73 -0.34 16.03
CA VAL A 43 0.53 -0.92 15.40
C VAL A 43 -0.38 -1.48 16.48
N GLU A 44 -1.69 -1.20 16.36
CA GLU A 44 -2.69 -1.62 17.32
C GLU A 44 -3.78 -2.50 16.69
N ARG A 45 -3.70 -3.82 16.95
CA ARG A 45 -4.73 -4.83 16.62
C ARG A 45 -5.20 -4.81 15.15
N VAL A 46 -4.29 -4.62 14.21
CA VAL A 46 -4.59 -4.61 12.78
C VAL A 46 -4.55 -6.03 12.22
N ASN A 47 -5.50 -6.38 11.37
CA ASN A 47 -5.45 -7.64 10.63
C ASN A 47 -4.46 -7.51 9.47
N ILE A 48 -3.24 -8.04 9.63
CA ILE A 48 -2.21 -8.10 8.59
C ILE A 48 -2.12 -9.48 7.93
N SER A 49 -2.98 -10.43 8.32
CA SER A 49 -2.95 -11.81 7.82
C SER A 49 -3.08 -11.96 6.31
N PRO A 50 -3.68 -11.02 5.55
CA PRO A 50 -3.67 -11.08 4.09
C PRO A 50 -2.27 -11.04 3.48
N PHE A 51 -1.33 -10.40 4.17
CA PHE A 51 0.06 -10.21 3.71
C PHE A 51 1.08 -10.96 4.56
N ILE A 52 0.78 -11.24 5.82
CA ILE A 52 1.69 -11.91 6.74
C ILE A 52 0.95 -13.02 7.47
N SER A 53 1.19 -14.25 7.01
CA SER A 53 0.46 -15.44 7.49
C SER A 53 0.94 -15.91 8.87
N ARG A 54 2.21 -15.71 9.18
CA ARG A 54 2.86 -16.18 10.41
C ARG A 54 3.89 -15.17 10.90
N LEU A 55 4.05 -15.11 12.20
CA LEU A 55 5.09 -14.34 12.86
C LEU A 55 5.85 -15.21 13.86
N PRO A 56 7.11 -14.87 14.14
CA PRO A 56 7.88 -15.55 15.18
C PRO A 56 7.12 -15.58 16.50
N TYR A 57 7.33 -16.66 17.28
CA TYR A 57 6.71 -16.88 18.59
C TYR A 57 5.17 -16.94 18.57
N GLY A 58 4.56 -17.25 17.43
CA GLY A 58 3.11 -17.40 17.33
C GLY A 58 2.32 -16.10 17.53
N LYS A 59 2.93 -14.94 17.27
CA LYS A 59 2.21 -13.66 17.36
C LYS A 59 1.02 -13.66 16.41
N ASP A 60 -0.11 -13.15 16.90
CA ASP A 60 -1.36 -13.06 16.15
C ASP A 60 -1.23 -12.07 14.98
N THR A 61 -1.57 -12.49 13.78
CA THR A 61 -1.57 -11.67 12.57
C THR A 61 -2.96 -11.11 12.24
N ILE A 62 -4.02 -11.65 12.85
CA ILE A 62 -5.40 -11.14 12.69
C ILE A 62 -5.62 -9.92 13.60
N ARG A 63 -4.98 -9.92 14.76
CA ARG A 63 -4.99 -8.82 15.73
C ARG A 63 -3.57 -8.39 16.05
N PHE A 64 -2.82 -8.13 14.98
CA PHE A 64 -1.40 -7.79 15.12
C PHE A 64 -1.22 -6.51 15.93
N GLN A 65 -0.35 -6.60 16.91
CA GLN A 65 0.03 -5.49 17.78
C GLN A 65 1.54 -5.48 17.97
N SER A 66 2.14 -4.32 17.85
CA SER A 66 3.58 -4.10 18.06
C SER A 66 3.86 -2.67 18.48
N GLU A 67 4.79 -2.48 19.41
CA GLU A 67 5.34 -1.14 19.70
C GLU A 67 6.44 -0.76 18.71
N ASP A 68 6.99 -1.75 17.98
CA ASP A 68 8.15 -1.60 17.10
C ASP A 68 7.98 -2.56 15.91
N ALA A 69 7.18 -2.17 14.92
CA ALA A 69 6.91 -3.00 13.75
C ALA A 69 8.03 -2.86 12.73
N SER A 70 8.49 -3.98 12.14
CA SER A 70 9.44 -3.98 11.04
C SER A 70 8.87 -3.33 9.77
N GLY A 71 9.69 -3.02 8.78
CA GLY A 71 9.26 -2.39 7.54
C GLY A 71 8.14 -3.12 6.84
N SER A 72 8.22 -4.44 6.66
CA SER A 72 7.16 -5.23 6.02
C SER A 72 5.88 -5.32 6.86
N THR A 73 5.99 -5.47 8.17
CA THR A 73 4.80 -5.52 9.06
C THR A 73 4.12 -4.18 9.19
N SER A 74 4.87 -3.10 9.26
CA SER A 74 4.33 -1.74 9.27
C SER A 74 3.65 -1.39 7.95
N GLN A 75 4.24 -1.80 6.82
CA GLN A 75 3.65 -1.57 5.49
C GLN A 75 2.35 -2.37 5.29
N ALA A 76 2.32 -3.63 5.75
CA ALA A 76 1.09 -4.43 5.77
C ALA A 76 0.00 -3.74 6.59
N ALA A 77 0.35 -3.25 7.79
CA ALA A 77 -0.58 -2.54 8.66
C ALA A 77 -1.07 -1.23 8.02
N ASN A 78 -0.17 -0.42 7.44
CA ASN A 78 -0.52 0.81 6.74
C ASN A 78 -1.53 0.57 5.60
N LEU A 79 -1.32 -0.50 4.83
CA LEU A 79 -2.22 -0.85 3.74
C LEU A 79 -3.60 -1.28 4.27
N MET A 80 -3.64 -2.16 5.27
CA MET A 80 -4.90 -2.64 5.85
C MET A 80 -5.67 -1.50 6.54
N GLU A 81 -5.00 -0.59 7.23
CA GLU A 81 -5.63 0.60 7.83
C GLU A 81 -6.15 1.58 6.76
N ALA A 82 -5.44 1.73 5.64
CA ALA A 82 -5.94 2.52 4.51
C ALA A 82 -7.23 1.94 3.93
N LEU A 83 -7.31 0.62 3.77
CA LEU A 83 -8.53 -0.06 3.32
C LEU A 83 -9.68 0.11 4.32
N GLU A 84 -9.39 -0.03 5.63
CA GLU A 84 -10.35 0.20 6.71
C GLU A 84 -10.89 1.63 6.70
N ALA A 85 -10.03 2.60 6.39
CA ALA A 85 -10.41 4.01 6.25
C ALA A 85 -11.16 4.33 4.95
N GLY A 86 -11.37 3.35 4.07
CA GLY A 86 -12.10 3.50 2.82
C GLY A 86 -11.25 4.03 1.65
N ALA A 87 -9.95 3.75 1.65
CA ALA A 87 -9.09 4.09 0.52
C ALA A 87 -9.61 3.50 -0.79
N ARG A 88 -9.62 4.32 -1.85
CA ARG A 88 -9.97 3.91 -3.22
C ARG A 88 -8.78 3.86 -4.16
N ALA A 89 -7.69 4.49 -3.79
CA ALA A 89 -6.44 4.42 -4.51
C ALA A 89 -5.25 4.34 -3.55
N LEU A 90 -4.29 3.46 -3.85
CA LEU A 90 -3.05 3.30 -3.10
C LEU A 90 -1.90 3.84 -3.95
N LEU A 91 -1.10 4.72 -3.36
CA LEU A 91 0.07 5.33 -3.99
C LEU A 91 1.32 4.76 -3.33
N MET A 92 2.21 4.15 -4.11
CA MET A 92 3.43 3.53 -3.59
C MET A 92 4.65 3.88 -4.42
N ASP A 93 5.76 4.13 -3.75
CA ASP A 93 7.07 4.30 -4.36
C ASP A 93 7.98 3.16 -3.89
N GLU A 94 8.56 2.41 -4.83
CA GLU A 94 9.48 1.28 -4.55
C GLU A 94 10.56 1.67 -3.55
N ASP A 95 11.11 2.88 -3.67
CA ASP A 95 12.21 3.36 -2.84
C ASP A 95 11.81 3.56 -1.35
N THR A 96 10.52 3.66 -1.06
CA THR A 96 9.99 3.84 0.30
C THR A 96 9.23 2.63 0.84
N CYS A 97 9.25 1.54 0.10
CA CYS A 97 8.58 0.30 0.43
C CYS A 97 9.57 -0.79 0.88
N ALA A 98 9.12 -1.71 1.70
CA ALA A 98 9.90 -2.89 2.05
C ALA A 98 9.96 -3.85 0.84
N THR A 99 11.16 -4.15 0.35
CA THR A 99 11.36 -4.95 -0.88
C THR A 99 10.67 -6.30 -0.80
N ASN A 100 10.80 -7.00 0.33
CA ASN A 100 10.19 -8.32 0.55
C ASN A 100 8.65 -8.27 0.64
N PHE A 101 8.08 -7.12 1.02
CA PHE A 101 6.65 -6.90 0.96
C PHE A 101 6.18 -6.65 -0.48
N MET A 102 6.99 -5.97 -1.30
CA MET A 102 6.61 -5.65 -2.68
C MET A 102 6.66 -6.89 -3.56
N ILE A 103 7.77 -7.61 -3.54
CA ILE A 103 8.02 -8.76 -4.43
C ILE A 103 8.94 -9.78 -3.78
N ARG A 104 8.74 -11.01 -4.18
CA ARG A 104 9.65 -12.12 -3.99
C ARG A 104 9.99 -12.68 -5.36
N ASP A 105 11.23 -12.54 -5.81
CA ASP A 105 11.66 -12.97 -7.13
C ASP A 105 11.79 -14.52 -7.23
N ALA A 106 11.90 -15.04 -8.46
CA ALA A 106 11.95 -16.48 -8.70
C ALA A 106 13.14 -17.19 -8.03
N ARG A 107 14.28 -16.50 -7.83
CA ARG A 107 15.45 -17.07 -7.17
C ARG A 107 15.20 -17.22 -5.68
N MET A 108 14.60 -16.19 -5.06
CA MET A 108 14.20 -16.25 -3.66
C MET A 108 13.10 -17.29 -3.43
N GLN A 109 12.16 -17.45 -4.36
CA GLN A 109 11.15 -18.51 -4.29
C GLN A 109 11.73 -19.92 -4.39
N THR A 110 12.87 -20.06 -5.08
CA THR A 110 13.59 -21.34 -5.18
C THR A 110 14.44 -21.61 -3.93
N LEU A 111 15.04 -20.57 -3.37
CA LEU A 111 15.91 -20.69 -2.20
C LEU A 111 15.13 -20.96 -0.91
N VAL A 112 13.99 -20.28 -0.73
CA VAL A 112 13.13 -20.41 0.43
C VAL A 112 11.77 -20.91 -0.02
N GLU A 113 11.36 -22.07 0.45
CA GLU A 113 10.05 -22.65 0.12
C GLU A 113 8.90 -21.77 0.67
N ALA A 114 7.77 -21.76 -0.03
CA ALA A 114 6.60 -20.95 0.34
C ALA A 114 6.10 -21.22 1.77
N GLU A 115 6.26 -22.46 2.24
CA GLU A 115 5.88 -22.85 3.60
C GLU A 115 6.73 -22.17 4.69
N ASN A 116 7.94 -21.75 4.35
CA ASN A 116 8.88 -21.08 5.25
C ASN A 116 8.82 -19.55 5.13
N GLU A 117 8.12 -19.02 4.13
CA GLU A 117 7.97 -17.59 3.91
C GLU A 117 6.65 -17.08 4.51
N PRO A 118 6.69 -16.25 5.55
CA PRO A 118 5.46 -15.73 6.15
C PRO A 118 4.81 -14.59 5.36
N ILE A 119 5.56 -13.97 4.42
CA ILE A 119 5.09 -12.80 3.69
C ILE A 119 4.51 -13.21 2.34
N THR A 120 3.26 -12.86 2.12
CA THR A 120 2.64 -12.86 0.79
C THR A 120 2.89 -11.50 0.16
N PRO A 121 3.70 -11.41 -0.90
CA PRO A 121 4.08 -10.12 -1.45
C PRO A 121 2.90 -9.43 -2.16
N LEU A 122 2.94 -8.10 -2.18
CA LEU A 122 1.90 -7.26 -2.81
C LEU A 122 1.63 -7.64 -4.26
N ILE A 123 2.67 -8.00 -5.02
CA ILE A 123 2.51 -8.39 -6.42
C ILE A 123 1.50 -9.52 -6.61
N ASP A 124 1.35 -10.42 -5.64
CA ASP A 124 0.39 -11.53 -5.70
C ASP A 124 -1.02 -11.11 -5.33
N ARG A 125 -1.18 -10.01 -4.59
CA ARG A 125 -2.44 -9.50 -4.06
C ARG A 125 -3.02 -8.31 -4.83
N ILE A 126 -2.22 -7.65 -5.67
CA ILE A 126 -2.60 -6.37 -6.28
C ILE A 126 -3.88 -6.46 -7.14
N LYS A 127 -4.05 -7.55 -7.89
CA LYS A 127 -5.29 -7.76 -8.65
C LYS A 127 -6.50 -8.07 -7.74
N GLU A 128 -6.26 -8.73 -6.61
CA GLU A 128 -7.31 -9.01 -5.63
C GLU A 128 -7.79 -7.73 -4.93
N LEU A 129 -6.91 -6.77 -4.68
CA LEU A 129 -7.25 -5.43 -4.18
C LEU A 129 -8.19 -4.68 -5.13
N TYR A 130 -8.00 -4.85 -6.43
CA TYR A 130 -8.87 -4.23 -7.43
C TYR A 130 -10.23 -4.96 -7.55
N TRP A 131 -10.23 -6.27 -7.67
CA TRP A 131 -11.46 -7.04 -7.90
C TRP A 131 -12.31 -7.24 -6.64
N GLY A 132 -11.71 -7.27 -5.46
CA GLY A 132 -12.39 -7.38 -4.18
C GLY A 132 -12.89 -6.02 -3.68
N PRO A 133 -12.06 -5.26 -2.96
CA PRO A 133 -12.46 -3.95 -2.40
C PRO A 133 -12.56 -2.82 -3.44
N GLY A 134 -12.21 -3.06 -4.71
CA GLY A 134 -12.30 -2.04 -5.78
C GLY A 134 -11.22 -0.95 -5.71
N VAL A 135 -10.05 -1.27 -5.15
CA VAL A 135 -8.99 -0.30 -4.89
C VAL A 135 -7.97 -0.29 -6.03
N SER A 136 -7.77 0.87 -6.65
CA SER A 136 -6.74 1.11 -7.65
C SER A 136 -5.37 1.26 -7.01
N THR A 137 -4.30 0.90 -7.74
CA THR A 137 -2.93 1.05 -7.24
C THR A 137 -2.06 1.77 -8.26
N ILE A 138 -1.34 2.78 -7.82
CA ILE A 138 -0.33 3.50 -8.62
C ILE A 138 1.02 3.20 -8.00
N LEU A 139 1.90 2.55 -8.78
CA LEU A 139 3.23 2.16 -8.37
C LEU A 139 4.28 2.97 -9.13
N VAL A 140 5.22 3.56 -8.40
CA VAL A 140 6.46 4.08 -8.94
C VAL A 140 7.51 2.99 -8.80
N MET A 141 8.04 2.54 -9.95
CA MET A 141 8.96 1.42 -10.01
C MET A 141 10.25 1.81 -10.74
N GLY A 142 11.37 1.29 -10.26
CA GLY A 142 12.69 1.50 -10.86
C GLY A 142 13.40 0.20 -11.22
N GLY A 143 13.15 -0.88 -10.50
CA GLY A 143 13.92 -2.12 -10.59
C GLY A 143 13.13 -3.39 -10.89
N CYS A 144 11.82 -3.42 -10.69
CA CYS A 144 11.04 -4.64 -10.79
C CYS A 144 10.14 -4.69 -12.02
N GLY A 145 10.52 -5.47 -13.03
CA GLY A 145 9.74 -5.66 -14.26
C GLY A 145 8.54 -6.61 -14.14
N ASP A 146 8.47 -7.44 -13.10
CA ASP A 146 7.38 -8.42 -12.96
C ASP A 146 6.00 -7.75 -12.77
N TYR A 147 5.95 -6.52 -12.29
CA TYR A 147 4.71 -5.74 -12.20
C TYR A 147 4.12 -5.33 -13.55
N LEU A 148 4.92 -5.32 -14.63
CA LEU A 148 4.44 -4.95 -15.96
C LEU A 148 3.35 -5.88 -16.47
N GLU A 149 3.39 -7.18 -16.12
CA GLU A 149 2.34 -8.15 -16.50
C GLU A 149 0.99 -7.85 -15.83
N LEU A 150 1.01 -7.17 -14.70
CA LEU A 150 -0.19 -6.87 -13.89
C LEU A 150 -0.75 -5.48 -14.16
N ALA A 151 0.04 -4.59 -14.77
CA ALA A 151 -0.34 -3.21 -15.00
C ALA A 151 -1.35 -3.08 -16.14
N ASP A 152 -2.41 -2.31 -15.91
CA ASP A 152 -3.37 -1.95 -16.95
C ASP A 152 -2.80 -0.84 -17.83
N GLN A 153 -2.00 0.05 -17.25
CA GLN A 153 -1.29 1.13 -17.93
C GLN A 153 0.15 1.25 -17.42
N VAL A 154 1.09 1.46 -18.34
CA VAL A 154 2.51 1.66 -18.05
C VAL A 154 2.97 2.99 -18.64
N LEU A 155 3.39 3.88 -17.74
CA LEU A 155 3.90 5.20 -18.07
C LEU A 155 5.40 5.26 -17.85
N PHE A 156 6.13 5.76 -18.84
CA PHE A 156 7.57 5.89 -18.78
C PHE A 156 8.01 7.35 -18.72
N PHE A 157 8.93 7.62 -17.80
CA PHE A 157 9.54 8.94 -17.65
C PHE A 157 10.95 8.97 -18.22
N LYS A 158 11.19 9.93 -19.10
CA LYS A 158 12.53 10.27 -19.58
C LYS A 158 12.71 11.78 -19.44
N ASN A 159 13.63 12.21 -18.59
CA ASN A 159 13.94 13.64 -18.36
C ASN A 159 12.68 14.51 -18.11
N TYR A 160 11.79 14.04 -17.22
CA TYR A 160 10.50 14.68 -16.91
C TYR A 160 9.43 14.64 -18.03
N GLU A 161 9.73 14.04 -19.16
CA GLU A 161 8.75 13.79 -20.20
C GLU A 161 8.07 12.44 -19.99
N LEU A 162 6.75 12.44 -20.07
CA LEU A 162 5.89 11.28 -19.86
C LEU A 162 5.48 10.68 -21.20
N SER A 163 5.59 9.37 -21.34
CA SER A 163 5.06 8.63 -22.49
C SER A 163 4.31 7.38 -22.03
N ASP A 164 3.22 7.06 -22.73
CA ASP A 164 2.54 5.78 -22.55
C ASP A 164 3.30 4.69 -23.32
N VAL A 165 3.77 3.69 -22.59
CA VAL A 165 4.52 2.55 -23.16
C VAL A 165 3.80 1.22 -22.91
N THR A 166 2.50 1.26 -22.65
CA THR A 166 1.70 0.08 -22.29
C THR A 166 1.79 -1.02 -23.33
N SER A 167 1.69 -0.68 -24.61
CA SER A 167 1.81 -1.67 -25.71
C SER A 167 3.20 -2.32 -25.75
N ASN A 168 4.24 -1.53 -25.61
CA ASN A 168 5.62 -2.04 -25.56
C ASN A 168 5.86 -2.94 -24.34
N ALA A 169 5.35 -2.55 -23.17
CA ALA A 169 5.42 -3.38 -21.98
C ALA A 169 4.75 -4.74 -22.18
N ARG A 170 3.57 -4.78 -22.82
CA ARG A 170 2.87 -6.03 -23.15
C ARG A 170 3.67 -6.92 -24.13
N GLU A 171 4.30 -6.34 -25.13
CA GLU A 171 5.18 -7.06 -26.06
C GLU A 171 6.38 -7.69 -25.32
N ILE A 172 7.02 -6.92 -24.43
CA ILE A 172 8.13 -7.41 -23.62
C ILE A 172 7.65 -8.58 -22.73
N CYS A 173 6.54 -8.45 -22.03
CA CYS A 173 5.99 -9.51 -21.18
C CYS A 173 5.57 -10.75 -21.99
N SER A 174 5.17 -10.58 -23.23
CA SER A 174 4.86 -11.72 -24.12
C SER A 174 6.10 -12.50 -24.55
N SER A 175 7.22 -11.80 -24.76
CA SER A 175 8.49 -12.37 -25.22
C SER A 175 9.38 -12.87 -24.09
N ILE A 176 9.36 -12.19 -22.94
CA ILE A 176 10.17 -12.51 -21.76
C ILE A 176 9.22 -12.85 -20.62
N LYS A 177 8.95 -14.14 -20.43
CA LYS A 177 8.05 -14.60 -19.37
C LYS A 177 8.73 -14.55 -17.99
N THR A 178 8.00 -14.11 -16.99
CA THR A 178 8.45 -14.24 -15.61
C THR A 178 8.58 -15.71 -15.25
N GLN A 179 9.62 -16.04 -14.47
CA GLN A 179 9.79 -17.37 -13.87
C GLN A 179 9.20 -17.45 -12.47
N ARG A 180 8.64 -16.33 -12.00
CA ARG A 180 8.02 -16.22 -10.69
C ARG A 180 6.70 -16.99 -10.66
N ARG A 181 6.41 -17.63 -9.53
CA ARG A 181 5.12 -18.29 -9.27
C ARG A 181 4.27 -17.41 -8.37
N ARG A 182 2.95 -17.42 -8.59
CA ARG A 182 2.01 -16.81 -7.66
C ARG A 182 1.91 -17.68 -6.40
N GLU A 183 2.04 -17.05 -5.23
CA GLU A 183 2.09 -17.75 -3.93
C GLU A 183 0.83 -17.50 -3.08
N THR A 184 -0.19 -16.87 -3.63
CA THR A 184 -1.47 -16.68 -2.93
C THR A 184 -2.46 -17.78 -3.22
N SER A 185 -3.21 -18.17 -2.20
CA SER A 185 -4.43 -18.96 -2.32
C SER A 185 -5.58 -18.22 -1.62
N GLY A 186 -6.78 -18.28 -2.20
CA GLY A 186 -7.99 -17.69 -1.63
C GLY A 186 -8.24 -16.22 -2.03
N ASN A 187 -9.37 -15.71 -1.56
CA ASN A 187 -9.81 -14.36 -1.84
C ASN A 187 -9.23 -13.37 -0.82
N PHE A 188 -9.06 -12.12 -1.25
CA PHE A 188 -8.73 -11.03 -0.33
C PHE A 188 -9.93 -10.80 0.62
N PRO A 189 -9.71 -10.66 1.94
CA PRO A 189 -10.80 -10.42 2.88
C PRO A 189 -11.45 -9.06 2.60
N THR A 190 -12.76 -9.00 2.75
CA THR A 190 -13.55 -7.76 2.57
C THR A 190 -14.00 -7.14 3.90
N ASP A 191 -13.88 -7.88 4.99
CA ASP A 191 -14.18 -7.40 6.35
C ASP A 191 -12.88 -7.24 7.14
N TYR A 192 -12.51 -6.01 7.39
CA TYR A 192 -11.32 -5.60 8.14
C TYR A 192 -11.61 -4.45 9.12
N SER A 193 -12.88 -4.21 9.43
CA SER A 193 -13.28 -3.15 10.35
C SER A 193 -12.90 -3.45 11.80
N ARG A 194 -12.48 -2.43 12.52
CA ARG A 194 -12.20 -2.47 13.95
C ARG A 194 -13.19 -1.56 14.67
N VAL A 195 -13.67 -2.03 15.82
CA VAL A 195 -14.50 -1.20 16.71
C VAL A 195 -13.62 -0.70 17.85
N PRO A 196 -13.43 0.62 17.99
CA PRO A 196 -12.68 1.19 19.10
C PRO A 196 -13.33 0.84 20.44
N CYS A 197 -12.50 0.57 21.45
CA CYS A 197 -13.00 0.41 22.81
C CYS A 197 -13.39 1.80 23.36
N SER A 198 -14.63 1.97 23.81
CA SER A 198 -15.11 3.24 24.37
C SER A 198 -14.25 3.74 25.52
N ASP A 199 -13.77 2.82 26.35
CA ASP A 199 -12.95 3.14 27.54
C ASP A 199 -11.52 3.59 27.19
N SER A 200 -11.11 3.44 25.93
CA SER A 200 -9.81 3.93 25.42
C SER A 200 -9.84 5.42 25.07
N PHE A 201 -11.02 6.03 25.02
CA PHE A 201 -11.17 7.46 24.74
C PHE A 201 -11.36 8.21 26.05
N ASP A 202 -10.43 9.08 26.37
CA ASP A 202 -10.57 10.03 27.47
C ASP A 202 -10.66 11.46 26.91
N PRO A 203 -11.86 11.98 26.67
CA PRO A 203 -12.06 13.34 26.19
C PRO A 203 -11.97 14.37 27.34
N SER A 204 -11.63 13.92 28.56
CA SER A 204 -11.59 14.82 29.72
C SER A 204 -10.44 15.81 29.62
N ARG A 205 -10.73 17.04 30.00
CA ARG A 205 -9.75 18.09 30.23
C ARG A 205 -9.73 18.46 31.69
N GLY A 206 -8.87 17.79 32.49
CA GLY A 206 -8.84 17.93 33.93
C GLY A 206 -10.00 17.19 34.61
N LYS A 207 -10.18 17.38 35.89
CA LYS A 207 -11.07 16.56 36.75
C LYS A 207 -12.58 16.77 36.55
N SER A 208 -13.01 17.79 35.81
CA SER A 208 -14.44 18.16 35.74
C SER A 208 -14.93 18.73 34.42
N GLN A 209 -14.14 18.70 33.38
CA GLN A 209 -14.54 19.23 32.07
C GLN A 209 -14.25 18.24 30.92
N VAL A 210 -15.26 18.00 30.09
CA VAL A 210 -15.12 17.34 28.78
C VAL A 210 -15.18 18.43 27.73
N LYS A 211 -14.15 18.54 26.88
CA LYS A 211 -14.14 19.48 25.76
C LYS A 211 -13.89 18.71 24.47
N ILE A 212 -14.88 18.69 23.60
CA ILE A 212 -14.77 18.20 22.23
C ILE A 212 -14.65 19.46 21.34
N GLN A 213 -13.52 19.61 20.65
CA GLN A 213 -13.32 20.69 19.71
C GLN A 213 -13.21 20.13 18.29
N VAL A 214 -14.19 20.42 17.46
CA VAL A 214 -14.15 20.11 16.03
C VAL A 214 -13.52 21.32 15.35
N ARG A 215 -12.37 21.15 14.69
CA ARG A 215 -11.75 22.21 13.89
C ARG A 215 -12.60 22.47 12.65
N GLY A 216 -12.99 23.74 12.43
CA GLY A 216 -13.60 24.17 11.17
C GLY A 216 -15.13 24.26 11.19
N LEU A 217 -15.76 24.26 12.34
CA LEU A 217 -17.15 24.66 12.53
C LEU A 217 -17.13 25.89 13.47
N ASP A 218 -16.96 27.06 12.89
CA ASP A 218 -17.35 28.33 13.49
C ASP A 218 -18.74 28.69 12.99
#